data_08a7f042898f49e1b883c9ca1484a3f9
#
_entry.id   08a7f042898f49e1b883c9ca1484a3f9
#
_cell.length_a   1.000
_cell.length_b   1.000
_cell.length_c   1.000
_cell.angle_alpha   90.00
_cell.angle_beta   90.00
_cell.angle_gamma   90.00
#
_symmetry.space_group_name_H-M   'P 1'
#
loop_
_entity.id
_entity.type
_entity.pdbx_description
1 polymer ?
#
loop_
_entity_poly.entity_id
_entity_poly.type
_entity_poly.pdbx_seq_one_letter_code
_entity_poly.pdbx_strand_id
1 'polypeptide(L)'
;MKFARATLIAVVLIVLPLRGAGDSEAAAPLTGASTANSTRLNVTVSGSQKWIDTGMDVEAGDKLHITAEGTVNMGNNSGVTANGVARGWVDTLRALMVPSVGRGALVGRIGNSDAATPFFIGADGTVQAPIAGRFYLGINTDSMQTPDGKYEVHIDRTATNAATASGVAARQSMYDFKPLFAVLNAKLPYRVSDQAQGGNPGDLVNFVIVGSQQQVTDALKAAAWIPADKTNKDAVVSALLATLQKNVYVSVPMSMLYLFGRPQDFGYQRAEAVMVAAQRHHFRIWNAPFAATQNGPIWVGAGTHDVGIERDQRSPDAMTHKIDQEVDNERDFIGATLQQAGQVEAMSYMTRSKPITSARTATGGNIQSDGRVLVIALK
;
A
#
# COMPACT_ATOMS: atom_id res chain seq x y z
N MET A 1 29.37 -14.92 -51.87
CA MET A 1 28.55 -15.92 -52.62
C MET A 1 27.68 -16.68 -51.65
N LYS A 2 26.39 -16.69 -51.88
CA LYS A 2 25.23 -17.52 -51.49
C LYS A 2 24.11 -16.68 -50.91
N PHE A 3 23.28 -16.32 -51.77
CA PHE A 3 21.91 -16.34 -52.16
C PHE A 3 20.88 -16.38 -51.01
N ALA A 4 20.10 -15.28 -50.97
CA ALA A 4 18.79 -15.14 -50.34
C ALA A 4 17.72 -15.88 -51.15
N ARG A 5 16.79 -16.54 -50.46
CA ARG A 5 15.53 -17.03 -51.03
C ARG A 5 14.36 -16.22 -50.39
N ALA A 6 13.70 -15.48 -51.26
CA ALA A 6 12.42 -14.82 -50.98
C ALA A 6 11.28 -15.82 -51.26
N THR A 7 10.32 -15.93 -50.33
CA THR A 7 9.09 -16.69 -50.55
C THR A 7 7.94 -15.72 -50.76
N LEU A 8 7.33 -15.81 -51.92
CA LEU A 8 6.16 -15.08 -52.37
C LEU A 8 4.90 -15.73 -51.82
N ILE A 9 4.04 -14.97 -51.15
CA ILE A 9 2.69 -15.43 -50.77
C ILE A 9 1.68 -14.76 -51.68
N ALA A 10 0.96 -15.54 -52.44
CA ALA A 10 -0.10 -15.12 -53.32
C ALA A 10 -1.40 -14.87 -52.55
N VAL A 11 -2.02 -13.71 -52.78
CA VAL A 11 -3.33 -13.33 -52.30
C VAL A 11 -4.35 -13.73 -53.34
N VAL A 12 -5.30 -14.62 -52.99
CA VAL A 12 -6.44 -14.99 -53.81
C VAL A 12 -7.62 -14.10 -53.43
N LEU A 13 -8.06 -13.25 -54.35
CA LEU A 13 -9.34 -12.51 -54.27
C LEU A 13 -10.46 -13.39 -54.78
N ILE A 14 -11.45 -13.66 -53.90
CA ILE A 14 -12.72 -14.27 -54.30
C ILE A 14 -13.77 -13.18 -54.36
N VAL A 15 -14.32 -12.95 -55.57
CA VAL A 15 -15.45 -12.08 -55.84
C VAL A 15 -16.72 -12.93 -55.82
N LEU A 16 -17.71 -12.55 -55.03
CA LEU A 16 -19.08 -13.12 -55.04
C LEU A 16 -20.11 -12.08 -55.50
N PRO A 17 -21.13 -12.48 -56.24
CA PRO A 17 -22.03 -11.52 -56.88
C PRO A 17 -23.20 -11.09 -55.98
N LEU A 18 -23.66 -9.85 -56.19
CA LEU A 18 -24.91 -9.29 -55.67
C LEU A 18 -26.16 -9.93 -56.30
N ARG A 19 -27.13 -10.28 -55.47
CA ARG A 19 -28.59 -10.32 -55.77
C ARG A 19 -29.29 -10.02 -54.42
N GLY A 20 -30.17 -9.07 -54.25
CA GLY A 20 -31.34 -8.68 -54.97
C GLY A 20 -32.46 -8.55 -53.92
N ALA A 21 -33.12 -7.43 -53.86
CA ALA A 21 -34.07 -6.87 -52.91
C ALA A 21 -35.21 -7.80 -52.47
N GLY A 22 -35.69 -7.56 -51.23
CA GLY A 22 -36.99 -8.06 -50.73
C GLY A 22 -37.19 -7.86 -49.24
N ASP A 23 -38.08 -6.94 -48.91
CA ASP A 23 -38.97 -6.86 -47.76
C ASP A 23 -38.42 -6.35 -46.41
N SER A 24 -38.91 -5.18 -46.09
CA SER A 24 -38.94 -4.48 -44.83
C SER A 24 -39.74 -5.26 -43.77
N GLU A 25 -39.08 -5.77 -42.75
CA GLU A 25 -39.68 -6.12 -41.49
C GLU A 25 -39.01 -5.36 -40.34
N ALA A 26 -39.79 -4.57 -39.62
CA ALA A 26 -39.35 -3.72 -38.55
C ALA A 26 -38.79 -4.59 -37.41
N ALA A 27 -37.46 -4.60 -37.27
CA ALA A 27 -36.80 -5.22 -36.14
C ALA A 27 -37.01 -4.34 -34.86
N ALA A 28 -37.65 -4.92 -33.85
CA ALA A 28 -37.71 -4.36 -32.51
C ALA A 28 -36.31 -4.08 -31.96
N PRO A 29 -36.13 -3.06 -31.14
CA PRO A 29 -34.82 -2.75 -30.53
C PRO A 29 -34.45 -3.93 -29.62
N LEU A 30 -33.39 -4.65 -29.99
CA LEU A 30 -32.71 -5.59 -29.10
C LEU A 30 -32.08 -4.74 -27.99
N THR A 31 -32.77 -4.67 -26.83
CA THR A 31 -32.15 -4.32 -25.56
C THR A 31 -31.12 -5.42 -25.24
N GLY A 32 -29.91 -5.23 -25.73
CA GLY A 32 -28.79 -6.07 -25.37
C GLY A 32 -28.54 -5.93 -23.87
N ALA A 33 -29.03 -6.85 -23.06
CA ALA A 33 -28.56 -7.07 -21.73
C ALA A 33 -27.05 -7.35 -21.85
N SER A 34 -26.23 -6.40 -21.40
CA SER A 34 -24.80 -6.60 -21.23
C SER A 34 -24.64 -7.78 -20.27
N THR A 35 -24.28 -8.94 -20.78
CA THR A 35 -23.89 -10.08 -19.96
C THR A 35 -22.67 -9.65 -19.19
N ALA A 36 -22.84 -9.37 -17.89
CA ALA A 36 -21.73 -9.13 -16.98
C ALA A 36 -20.76 -10.31 -17.14
N ASN A 37 -19.51 -10.01 -17.53
CA ASN A 37 -18.48 -11.02 -17.72
C ASN A 37 -18.14 -11.57 -16.32
N SER A 38 -18.82 -12.61 -15.87
CA SER A 38 -18.56 -13.25 -14.58
C SER A 38 -17.57 -14.39 -14.77
N THR A 39 -16.51 -14.41 -13.98
CA THR A 39 -15.54 -15.49 -13.93
C THR A 39 -15.65 -16.18 -12.58
N ARG A 40 -15.76 -17.51 -12.58
CA ARG A 40 -15.77 -18.34 -11.37
C ARG A 40 -14.49 -19.09 -11.20
N LEU A 41 -14.01 -19.17 -9.95
CA LEU A 41 -12.81 -19.88 -9.59
C LEU A 41 -12.97 -20.58 -8.24
N ASN A 42 -12.42 -21.77 -8.12
CA ASN A 42 -12.33 -22.52 -6.86
C ASN A 42 -10.88 -22.62 -6.45
N VAL A 43 -10.59 -22.32 -5.19
CA VAL A 43 -9.22 -22.29 -4.65
C VAL A 43 -9.20 -22.97 -3.28
N THR A 44 -8.28 -23.90 -3.10
CA THR A 44 -8.01 -24.48 -1.77
C THR A 44 -6.99 -23.59 -1.05
N VAL A 45 -7.35 -23.07 0.12
CA VAL A 45 -6.49 -22.24 0.97
C VAL A 45 -6.07 -23.04 2.20
N SER A 46 -4.82 -23.47 2.24
CA SER A 46 -4.22 -24.20 3.37
C SER A 46 -3.30 -23.29 4.18
N GLY A 47 -3.08 -23.65 5.46
CA GLY A 47 -2.15 -22.93 6.33
C GLY A 47 -0.66 -23.15 6.03
N SER A 48 -0.33 -24.04 5.08
CA SER A 48 1.06 -24.34 4.73
C SER A 48 1.80 -23.21 4.00
N GLN A 49 1.05 -22.28 3.42
CA GLN A 49 1.59 -21.10 2.73
C GLN A 49 0.96 -19.82 3.29
N LYS A 50 1.74 -18.78 3.44
CA LYS A 50 1.27 -17.47 3.92
C LYS A 50 0.25 -16.87 2.95
N TRP A 51 0.53 -16.97 1.64
CA TRP A 51 -0.31 -16.48 0.57
C TRP A 51 -0.42 -17.52 -0.56
N ILE A 52 -1.64 -17.79 -0.99
CA ILE A 52 -1.98 -18.65 -2.11
C ILE A 52 -2.27 -17.78 -3.31
N ASP A 53 -1.57 -17.96 -4.40
CA ASP A 53 -1.88 -17.33 -5.68
C ASP A 53 -3.17 -17.97 -6.23
N THR A 54 -4.21 -17.18 -6.38
CA THR A 54 -5.48 -17.68 -6.92
C THR A 54 -5.44 -17.92 -8.44
N GLY A 55 -4.43 -17.39 -9.12
CA GLY A 55 -4.40 -17.37 -10.59
C GLY A 55 -5.32 -16.30 -11.22
N MET A 56 -6.11 -15.56 -10.42
CA MET A 56 -7.05 -14.54 -10.91
C MET A 56 -6.38 -13.16 -10.95
N ASP A 57 -6.39 -12.53 -12.10
CA ASP A 57 -6.10 -11.11 -12.25
C ASP A 57 -7.40 -10.32 -12.17
N VAL A 58 -7.38 -9.23 -11.42
CA VAL A 58 -8.52 -8.32 -11.23
C VAL A 58 -8.18 -6.93 -11.75
N GLU A 59 -9.22 -6.21 -12.18
CA GLU A 59 -9.13 -4.80 -12.55
C GLU A 59 -9.71 -3.93 -11.44
N ALA A 60 -9.26 -2.66 -11.38
CA ALA A 60 -9.82 -1.71 -10.42
C ALA A 60 -11.33 -1.55 -10.60
N GLY A 61 -12.09 -1.74 -9.51
CA GLY A 61 -13.54 -1.68 -9.51
C GLY A 61 -14.25 -3.03 -9.66
N ASP A 62 -13.53 -4.10 -10.01
CA ASP A 62 -14.13 -5.45 -10.07
C ASP A 62 -14.72 -5.83 -8.72
N LYS A 63 -15.88 -6.50 -8.77
CA LYS A 63 -16.51 -7.07 -7.57
C LYS A 63 -16.19 -8.56 -7.48
N LEU A 64 -15.68 -8.95 -6.33
CA LEU A 64 -15.39 -10.33 -5.96
C LEU A 64 -16.37 -10.74 -4.86
N HIS A 65 -17.30 -11.64 -5.14
CA HIS A 65 -18.08 -12.34 -4.12
C HIS A 65 -17.35 -13.63 -3.79
N ILE A 66 -17.01 -13.83 -2.51
CA ILE A 66 -16.14 -14.91 -2.07
C ILE A 66 -16.81 -15.66 -0.95
N THR A 67 -17.01 -16.95 -1.13
CA THR A 67 -17.53 -17.86 -0.09
C THR A 67 -16.47 -18.90 0.26
N ALA A 68 -16.40 -19.29 1.53
CA ALA A 68 -15.41 -20.22 2.03
C ALA A 68 -16.04 -21.25 2.98
N GLU A 69 -15.79 -22.51 2.72
CA GLU A 69 -16.21 -23.63 3.53
C GLU A 69 -15.01 -24.38 4.12
N GLY A 70 -15.23 -25.19 5.15
CA GLY A 70 -14.20 -25.94 5.85
C GLY A 70 -13.76 -25.28 7.13
N THR A 71 -12.73 -25.84 7.75
CA THR A 71 -12.21 -25.37 9.03
C THR A 71 -10.70 -25.56 9.15
N VAL A 72 -10.08 -24.76 9.98
CA VAL A 72 -8.68 -24.90 10.35
C VAL A 72 -8.51 -24.99 11.87
N ASN A 73 -7.41 -25.59 12.30
CA ASN A 73 -7.01 -25.63 13.70
C ASN A 73 -5.93 -24.58 13.95
N MET A 74 -6.11 -23.77 14.98
CA MET A 74 -5.25 -22.64 15.35
C MET A 74 -4.73 -22.82 16.78
N GLY A 75 -3.72 -23.66 16.96
CA GLY A 75 -3.20 -24.01 18.29
C GLY A 75 -4.28 -24.69 19.13
N ASN A 76 -4.73 -24.06 20.23
CA ASN A 76 -5.77 -24.61 21.11
C ASN A 76 -7.20 -24.46 20.57
N ASN A 77 -7.41 -23.79 19.46
CA ASN A 77 -8.72 -23.61 18.83
C ASN A 77 -8.86 -24.58 17.65
N SER A 78 -9.77 -25.51 17.73
CA SER A 78 -10.12 -26.44 16.65
C SER A 78 -11.41 -26.03 15.96
N GLY A 79 -11.54 -26.42 14.70
CA GLY A 79 -12.77 -26.18 13.92
C GLY A 79 -13.05 -24.71 13.63
N VAL A 80 -12.01 -23.88 13.50
CA VAL A 80 -12.14 -22.45 13.20
C VAL A 80 -12.59 -22.26 11.77
N THR A 81 -13.72 -21.59 11.56
CA THR A 81 -14.24 -21.24 10.23
C THR A 81 -13.50 -20.06 9.63
N ALA A 82 -13.75 -19.76 8.38
CA ALA A 82 -13.16 -18.62 7.68
C ALA A 82 -13.49 -17.24 8.30
N ASN A 83 -14.43 -17.14 9.23
CA ASN A 83 -14.65 -15.91 10.00
C ASN A 83 -13.59 -15.70 11.10
N GLY A 84 -12.77 -16.70 11.39
CA GLY A 84 -11.76 -16.67 12.43
C GLY A 84 -12.33 -16.83 13.83
N VAL A 85 -11.45 -16.91 14.83
CA VAL A 85 -11.84 -16.90 16.24
C VAL A 85 -12.22 -15.49 16.70
N ALA A 86 -13.10 -15.37 17.68
CA ALA A 86 -13.34 -14.08 18.32
C ALA A 86 -12.01 -13.53 18.88
N ARG A 87 -11.72 -12.25 18.61
CA ARG A 87 -10.50 -11.61 19.10
C ARG A 87 -10.47 -11.59 20.61
N GLY A 88 -9.46 -12.25 21.17
CA GLY A 88 -9.14 -12.16 22.59
C GLY A 88 -8.03 -11.13 22.85
N TRP A 89 -7.77 -10.85 24.13
CA TRP A 89 -6.66 -9.97 24.51
C TRP A 89 -5.29 -10.50 24.02
N VAL A 90 -5.12 -11.83 23.90
CA VAL A 90 -3.90 -12.46 23.37
C VAL A 90 -3.68 -12.11 21.89
N ASP A 91 -4.73 -11.92 21.13
CA ASP A 91 -4.62 -11.59 19.69
C ASP A 91 -4.15 -10.14 19.45
N THR A 92 -4.29 -9.27 20.46
CA THR A 92 -3.70 -7.92 20.41
C THR A 92 -2.16 -7.95 20.51
N LEU A 93 -1.62 -9.06 21.03
CA LEU A 93 -0.18 -9.33 21.17
C LEU A 93 0.45 -9.92 19.90
N ARG A 94 -0.35 -10.26 18.90
CA ARG A 94 0.09 -11.00 17.72
C ARG A 94 0.19 -10.07 16.53
N ALA A 95 1.27 -10.22 15.77
CA ALA A 95 1.44 -9.53 14.48
C ALA A 95 0.66 -10.27 13.38
N LEU A 96 -0.66 -10.17 13.43
CA LEU A 96 -1.55 -10.76 12.43
C LEU A 96 -1.52 -9.98 11.12
N MET A 97 -1.71 -10.66 9.98
CA MET A 97 -1.76 -10.02 8.66
C MET A 97 -2.83 -8.92 8.59
N VAL A 98 -4.01 -9.15 9.20
CA VAL A 98 -5.06 -8.15 9.42
C VAL A 98 -5.27 -8.03 10.93
N PRO A 99 -4.65 -7.03 11.59
CA PRO A 99 -4.65 -6.92 13.06
C PRO A 99 -6.02 -6.72 13.70
N SER A 100 -7.00 -6.20 12.94
CA SER A 100 -8.38 -5.98 13.42
C SER A 100 -9.23 -7.23 13.45
N VAL A 101 -8.77 -8.35 12.91
CA VAL A 101 -9.54 -9.59 12.71
C VAL A 101 -8.90 -10.75 13.47
N GLY A 102 -9.71 -11.70 13.93
CA GLY A 102 -9.24 -12.86 14.67
C GLY A 102 -8.40 -13.83 13.85
N ARG A 103 -7.64 -14.66 14.54
CA ARG A 103 -6.84 -15.73 13.94
C ARG A 103 -7.72 -16.72 13.21
N GLY A 104 -7.20 -17.29 12.13
CA GLY A 104 -7.91 -18.24 11.28
C GLY A 104 -8.86 -17.61 10.27
N ALA A 105 -9.14 -16.30 10.33
CA ALA A 105 -9.99 -15.65 9.34
C ALA A 105 -9.41 -15.75 7.92
N LEU A 106 -10.27 -15.93 6.92
CA LEU A 106 -9.88 -15.81 5.53
C LEU A 106 -9.63 -14.35 5.20
N VAL A 107 -8.47 -14.08 4.64
CA VAL A 107 -8.02 -12.74 4.22
C VAL A 107 -7.54 -12.76 2.78
N GLY A 108 -7.57 -11.60 2.12
CA GLY A 108 -7.07 -11.45 0.76
C GLY A 108 -6.13 -10.28 0.61
N ARG A 109 -5.38 -10.24 -0.49
CA ARG A 109 -4.63 -9.07 -0.95
C ARG A 109 -4.56 -9.02 -2.47
N ILE A 110 -4.35 -7.83 -3.03
CA ILE A 110 -4.08 -7.65 -4.45
C ILE A 110 -2.63 -7.23 -4.62
N GLY A 111 -1.87 -7.99 -5.40
CA GLY A 111 -0.42 -7.82 -5.57
C GLY A 111 0.41 -8.72 -4.66
N ASN A 112 1.66 -8.96 -5.07
CA ASN A 112 2.61 -9.87 -4.39
C ASN A 112 3.70 -9.14 -3.59
N SER A 113 3.66 -7.81 -3.53
CA SER A 113 4.63 -7.03 -2.74
C SER A 113 4.23 -6.93 -1.27
N ASP A 114 5.18 -6.65 -0.40
CA ASP A 114 4.92 -6.37 1.02
C ASP A 114 4.12 -5.07 1.23
N ALA A 115 4.09 -4.20 0.22
CA ALA A 115 3.24 -3.01 0.20
C ALA A 115 1.74 -3.34 0.03
N ALA A 116 1.39 -4.52 -0.51
CA ALA A 116 0.00 -4.94 -0.68
C ALA A 116 -0.71 -5.05 0.68
N THR A 117 -1.76 -4.24 0.88
CA THR A 117 -2.51 -4.20 2.14
C THR A 117 -3.50 -5.36 2.20
N PRO A 118 -3.37 -6.28 3.17
CA PRO A 118 -4.34 -7.35 3.35
C PRO A 118 -5.68 -6.82 3.86
N PHE A 119 -6.77 -7.48 3.47
CA PHE A 119 -8.13 -7.18 3.92
C PHE A 119 -8.89 -8.44 4.33
N PHE A 120 -9.88 -8.26 5.19
CA PHE A 120 -10.73 -9.33 5.67
C PHE A 120 -11.74 -9.75 4.61
N ILE A 121 -12.00 -11.07 4.50
CA ILE A 121 -13.03 -11.67 3.64
C ILE A 121 -14.06 -12.39 4.49
N GLY A 122 -13.64 -13.32 5.34
CA GLY A 122 -14.54 -14.15 6.12
C GLY A 122 -15.09 -15.36 5.35
N ALA A 123 -16.16 -15.98 5.88
CA ALA A 123 -16.82 -17.13 5.26
C ALA A 123 -17.72 -16.74 4.08
N ASP A 124 -18.20 -15.51 4.05
CA ASP A 124 -18.99 -14.93 2.96
C ASP A 124 -18.69 -13.43 2.92
N GLY A 125 -18.01 -12.98 1.88
CA GLY A 125 -17.58 -11.60 1.76
C GLY A 125 -17.67 -11.08 0.32
N THR A 126 -17.94 -9.77 0.20
CA THR A 126 -17.86 -9.07 -1.08
C THR A 126 -16.79 -8.00 -1.00
N VAL A 127 -15.86 -8.02 -1.94
CA VAL A 127 -14.75 -7.09 -2.04
C VAL A 127 -14.81 -6.37 -3.37
N GLN A 128 -14.63 -5.05 -3.36
CA GLN A 128 -14.38 -4.31 -4.59
C GLN A 128 -12.87 -4.09 -4.71
N ALA A 129 -12.28 -4.52 -5.83
CA ALA A 129 -10.86 -4.37 -6.08
C ALA A 129 -10.48 -2.87 -6.16
N PRO A 130 -9.61 -2.35 -5.25
CA PRO A 130 -9.22 -0.95 -5.28
C PRO A 130 -8.25 -0.61 -6.41
N ILE A 131 -7.54 -1.63 -6.92
CA ILE A 131 -6.52 -1.54 -7.97
C ILE A 131 -6.56 -2.78 -8.84
N ALA A 132 -5.91 -2.71 -10.02
CA ALA A 132 -5.62 -3.89 -10.83
C ALA A 132 -4.45 -4.70 -10.23
N GLY A 133 -4.49 -6.02 -10.39
CA GLY A 133 -3.40 -6.90 -10.00
C GLY A 133 -3.81 -8.35 -9.77
N ARG A 134 -2.83 -9.19 -9.44
CA ARG A 134 -3.03 -10.60 -9.08
C ARG A 134 -3.67 -10.70 -7.69
N PHE A 135 -4.72 -11.49 -7.56
CA PHE A 135 -5.42 -11.71 -6.30
C PHE A 135 -4.83 -12.90 -5.54
N TYR A 136 -4.59 -12.71 -4.25
CA TYR A 136 -4.05 -13.73 -3.34
C TYR A 136 -4.98 -13.93 -2.15
N LEU A 137 -5.05 -15.16 -1.65
CA LEU A 137 -5.76 -15.54 -0.43
C LEU A 137 -4.81 -16.04 0.63
N GLY A 138 -5.18 -15.88 1.90
CA GLY A 138 -4.42 -16.38 3.03
C GLY A 138 -5.27 -16.59 4.27
N ILE A 139 -4.70 -17.25 5.28
CA ILE A 139 -5.32 -17.44 6.59
C ILE A 139 -4.67 -16.47 7.56
N ASN A 140 -5.46 -15.65 8.24
CA ASN A 140 -4.97 -14.63 9.18
C ASN A 140 -4.23 -15.28 10.38
N THR A 141 -2.93 -15.26 10.31
CA THR A 141 -2.05 -15.85 11.33
C THR A 141 -0.81 -14.99 11.52
N ASP A 142 -0.08 -15.21 12.59
CA ASP A 142 1.28 -14.70 12.79
C ASP A 142 2.32 -15.71 12.27
N SER A 143 3.59 -15.33 12.29
CA SER A 143 4.69 -16.20 11.87
C SER A 143 4.98 -17.36 12.81
N MET A 144 4.36 -17.40 13.99
CA MET A 144 4.62 -18.42 15.03
C MET A 144 3.64 -19.59 14.98
N GLN A 145 2.58 -19.51 14.16
CA GLN A 145 1.57 -20.55 14.04
C GLN A 145 1.32 -20.89 12.58
N THR A 146 1.40 -22.19 12.27
CA THR A 146 0.93 -22.73 11.00
C THR A 146 -0.46 -23.32 11.23
N PRO A 147 -1.51 -22.80 10.59
CA PRO A 147 -2.84 -23.39 10.67
C PRO A 147 -2.84 -24.80 10.07
N ASP A 148 -3.48 -25.74 10.76
CA ASP A 148 -3.73 -27.08 10.24
C ASP A 148 -5.16 -27.18 9.70
N GLY A 149 -5.33 -27.75 8.51
CA GLY A 149 -6.61 -27.77 7.78
C GLY A 149 -6.63 -26.82 6.59
N LYS A 150 -7.81 -26.61 6.03
CA LYS A 150 -7.97 -25.83 4.81
C LYS A 150 -9.38 -25.23 4.68
N TYR A 151 -9.47 -24.20 3.83
CA TYR A 151 -10.72 -23.68 3.30
C TYR A 151 -10.84 -24.04 1.82
N GLU A 152 -12.03 -24.47 1.39
CA GLU A 152 -12.42 -24.51 -0.01
C GLU A 152 -13.14 -23.21 -0.31
N VAL A 153 -12.54 -22.40 -1.20
CA VAL A 153 -12.98 -21.03 -1.48
C VAL A 153 -13.52 -20.94 -2.88
N HIS A 154 -14.71 -20.38 -3.01
CA HIS A 154 -15.35 -20.06 -4.29
C HIS A 154 -15.31 -18.56 -4.51
N ILE A 155 -14.88 -18.13 -5.69
CA ILE A 155 -14.75 -16.73 -6.08
C ILE A 155 -15.59 -16.49 -7.31
N ASP A 156 -16.59 -15.62 -7.19
CA ASP A 156 -17.37 -15.09 -8.32
C ASP A 156 -16.91 -13.65 -8.59
N ARG A 157 -16.16 -13.46 -9.68
CA ARG A 157 -15.73 -12.13 -10.14
C ARG A 157 -16.77 -11.58 -11.11
N THR A 158 -17.24 -10.39 -10.85
CA THR A 158 -18.00 -9.55 -11.80
C THR A 158 -17.09 -8.41 -12.27
N ALA A 159 -16.74 -8.46 -13.55
CA ALA A 159 -15.86 -7.45 -14.13
C ALA A 159 -16.54 -6.09 -14.18
N THR A 160 -15.80 -5.03 -13.89
CA THR A 160 -16.21 -3.65 -14.14
C THR A 160 -16.23 -3.39 -15.65
N ASN A 161 -17.22 -2.62 -16.13
CA ASN A 161 -17.28 -2.25 -17.54
C ASN A 161 -16.00 -1.52 -17.96
N ALA A 162 -15.40 -1.94 -19.08
CA ALA A 162 -14.16 -1.41 -19.62
C ALA A 162 -14.14 0.15 -19.76
N ALA A 163 -15.29 0.77 -19.95
CA ALA A 163 -15.44 2.23 -19.97
C ALA A 163 -15.07 2.90 -18.63
N THR A 164 -15.37 2.26 -17.50
CA THR A 164 -15.04 2.78 -16.15
C THR A 164 -13.56 2.60 -15.86
N ALA A 165 -12.97 1.46 -16.20
CA ALA A 165 -11.54 1.19 -16.04
C ALA A 165 -10.68 2.13 -16.92
N SER A 166 -11.07 2.34 -18.18
CA SER A 166 -10.41 3.29 -19.09
C SER A 166 -10.51 4.74 -18.60
N GLY A 167 -11.64 5.12 -17.96
CA GLY A 167 -11.82 6.46 -17.38
C GLY A 167 -10.92 6.73 -16.18
N VAL A 168 -10.59 5.72 -15.38
CA VAL A 168 -9.65 5.85 -14.24
C VAL A 168 -8.21 5.99 -14.76
N ALA A 169 -7.78 5.14 -15.68
CA ALA A 169 -6.45 5.21 -16.29
C ALA A 169 -6.23 6.54 -17.06
N ALA A 170 -7.25 7.02 -17.78
CA ALA A 170 -7.19 8.31 -18.49
C ALA A 170 -7.06 9.50 -17.52
N ARG A 171 -7.72 9.48 -16.36
CA ARG A 171 -7.58 10.55 -15.34
C ARG A 171 -6.18 10.59 -14.75
N GLN A 172 -5.55 9.44 -14.46
CA GLN A 172 -4.18 9.37 -13.95
C GLN A 172 -3.17 9.95 -14.96
N SER A 173 -3.41 9.78 -16.26
CA SER A 173 -2.54 10.32 -17.32
C SER A 173 -2.70 11.82 -17.54
N MET A 174 -3.77 12.45 -17.04
CA MET A 174 -4.08 13.88 -17.23
C MET A 174 -3.62 14.79 -16.10
N TYR A 175 -3.12 14.24 -14.98
CA TYR A 175 -2.64 15.06 -13.88
C TYR A 175 -1.35 15.79 -14.25
N ASP A 176 -1.42 17.13 -14.32
CA ASP A 176 -0.24 17.93 -14.67
C ASP A 176 0.56 18.29 -13.42
N PHE A 177 1.67 17.59 -13.21
CA PHE A 177 2.60 17.86 -12.12
C PHE A 177 3.51 19.08 -12.34
N LYS A 178 3.61 19.64 -13.55
CA LYS A 178 4.59 20.69 -13.87
C LYS A 178 4.46 21.95 -13.00
N PRO A 179 3.25 22.52 -12.77
CA PRO A 179 3.11 23.69 -11.92
C PRO A 179 3.51 23.38 -10.47
N LEU A 180 3.14 22.20 -9.98
CA LEU A 180 3.49 21.75 -8.63
C LEU A 180 5.00 21.56 -8.49
N PHE A 181 5.67 20.92 -9.44
CA PHE A 181 7.12 20.72 -9.42
C PHE A 181 7.89 22.04 -9.39
N ALA A 182 7.43 23.07 -10.11
CA ALA A 182 8.03 24.40 -10.06
C ALA A 182 7.99 25.00 -8.64
N VAL A 183 6.84 24.91 -7.95
CA VAL A 183 6.68 25.37 -6.55
C VAL A 183 7.55 24.57 -5.61
N LEU A 184 7.55 23.25 -5.73
CA LEU A 184 8.32 22.36 -4.85
C LEU A 184 9.82 22.56 -5.05
N ASN A 185 10.33 22.66 -6.26
CA ASN A 185 11.76 22.93 -6.51
C ASN A 185 12.24 24.25 -5.91
N ALA A 186 11.37 25.27 -5.86
CA ALA A 186 11.70 26.57 -5.31
C ALA A 186 11.64 26.61 -3.77
N LYS A 187 10.74 25.85 -3.14
CA LYS A 187 10.38 26.04 -1.73
C LYS A 187 10.60 24.83 -0.82
N LEU A 188 10.75 23.61 -1.39
CA LEU A 188 10.84 22.39 -0.61
C LEU A 188 12.22 22.27 0.04
N PRO A 189 12.33 22.18 1.40
CA PRO A 189 13.59 21.90 2.07
C PRO A 189 14.16 20.54 1.63
N TYR A 190 15.47 20.37 1.75
CA TYR A 190 16.13 19.11 1.40
C TYR A 190 16.12 18.10 2.55
N ARG A 191 16.19 18.60 3.78
CA ARG A 191 16.37 17.78 4.99
C ARG A 191 15.54 18.34 6.14
N VAL A 192 15.15 17.46 7.03
CA VAL A 192 14.63 17.84 8.35
C VAL A 192 15.80 18.13 9.30
N SER A 193 15.49 18.65 10.49
CA SER A 193 16.48 18.96 11.54
C SER A 193 16.08 18.30 12.86
N ASP A 194 17.04 18.07 13.74
CA ASP A 194 16.79 17.59 15.11
C ASP A 194 16.37 18.71 16.08
N GLN A 195 16.42 19.97 15.64
CA GLN A 195 16.00 21.16 16.41
C GLN A 195 15.27 22.16 15.52
N ALA A 196 14.46 23.00 16.13
CA ALA A 196 13.69 24.05 15.43
C ALA A 196 14.60 25.07 14.73
N GLN A 197 15.74 25.40 15.33
CA GLN A 197 16.75 26.34 14.81
C GLN A 197 18.15 25.84 15.14
N GLY A 198 19.06 25.91 14.17
CA GLY A 198 20.49 25.61 14.37
C GLY A 198 20.79 24.14 14.67
N GLY A 199 19.85 23.24 14.42
CA GLY A 199 20.03 21.81 14.66
C GLY A 199 20.84 21.08 13.59
N ASN A 200 21.20 19.83 13.88
CA ASN A 200 21.87 18.97 12.92
C ASN A 200 20.89 18.51 11.82
N PRO A 201 21.37 18.41 10.57
CA PRO A 201 20.54 17.87 9.49
C PRO A 201 20.17 16.40 9.76
N GLY A 202 18.87 16.12 9.76
CA GLY A 202 18.31 14.77 9.92
C GLY A 202 18.03 14.06 8.58
N ASP A 203 16.88 13.42 8.48
CA ASP A 203 16.47 12.63 7.32
C ASP A 203 16.25 13.47 6.06
N LEU A 204 16.30 12.85 4.89
CA LEU A 204 15.95 13.50 3.63
C LEU A 204 14.43 13.71 3.54
N VAL A 205 14.03 14.85 3.01
CA VAL A 205 12.66 15.05 2.49
C VAL A 205 12.56 14.28 1.18
N ASN A 206 11.87 13.15 1.18
CA ASN A 206 11.86 12.22 0.06
C ASN A 206 10.49 11.99 -0.56
N PHE A 207 9.39 12.47 0.05
CA PHE A 207 8.08 12.43 -0.58
C PHE A 207 7.20 13.65 -0.25
N VAL A 208 6.14 13.82 -1.02
CA VAL A 208 5.11 14.85 -0.86
C VAL A 208 3.75 14.22 -1.13
N ILE A 209 2.77 14.54 -0.28
CA ILE A 209 1.36 14.18 -0.51
C ILE A 209 0.56 15.47 -0.75
N VAL A 210 -0.32 15.46 -1.75
CA VAL A 210 -1.23 16.54 -2.07
C VAL A 210 -2.66 16.08 -1.76
N GLY A 211 -3.33 16.82 -0.88
CA GLY A 211 -4.69 16.51 -0.43
C GLY A 211 -5.03 17.21 0.88
N SER A 212 -6.31 17.28 1.23
CA SER A 212 -6.76 17.78 2.53
C SER A 212 -6.25 16.89 3.67
N GLN A 213 -6.23 17.40 4.89
CA GLN A 213 -5.84 16.61 6.06
C GLN A 213 -6.72 15.36 6.21
N GLN A 214 -8.00 15.47 5.93
CA GLN A 214 -8.93 14.33 6.00
C GLN A 214 -8.57 13.26 4.96
N GLN A 215 -8.33 13.67 3.69
CA GLN A 215 -7.90 12.74 2.64
C GLN A 215 -6.60 12.02 3.02
N VAL A 216 -5.60 12.75 3.56
CA VAL A 216 -4.33 12.16 4.00
C VAL A 216 -4.55 11.15 5.13
N THR A 217 -5.36 11.50 6.14
CA THR A 217 -5.65 10.60 7.26
C THR A 217 -6.37 9.33 6.81
N ASP A 218 -7.39 9.47 5.96
CA ASP A 218 -8.18 8.34 5.46
C ASP A 218 -7.35 7.45 4.53
N ALA A 219 -6.55 8.06 3.64
CA ALA A 219 -5.66 7.33 2.74
C ALA A 219 -4.61 6.51 3.49
N LEU A 220 -3.97 7.11 4.50
CA LEU A 220 -2.97 6.43 5.31
C LEU A 220 -3.58 5.31 6.15
N LYS A 221 -4.77 5.53 6.72
CA LYS A 221 -5.52 4.49 7.42
C LYS A 221 -5.90 3.33 6.49
N ALA A 222 -6.36 3.61 5.28
CA ALA A 222 -6.68 2.59 4.27
C ALA A 222 -5.44 1.78 3.86
N ALA A 223 -4.26 2.43 3.83
CA ALA A 223 -2.97 1.81 3.56
C ALA A 223 -2.32 1.15 4.80
N ALA A 224 -3.08 0.95 5.90
CA ALA A 224 -2.65 0.33 7.16
C ALA A 224 -1.52 1.08 7.90
N TRP A 225 -1.36 2.38 7.66
CA TRP A 225 -0.49 3.23 8.47
C TRP A 225 -1.22 3.65 9.75
N ILE A 226 -0.54 3.52 10.88
CA ILE A 226 -1.06 3.92 12.19
C ILE A 226 -0.31 5.15 12.70
N PRO A 227 -0.99 6.11 13.37
CA PRO A 227 -0.31 7.22 14.02
C PRO A 227 0.71 6.73 15.04
N ALA A 228 1.90 7.33 15.04
CA ALA A 228 2.91 7.11 16.07
C ALA A 228 2.71 8.10 17.22
N ASP A 229 3.04 7.68 18.44
CA ASP A 229 2.98 8.56 19.61
C ASP A 229 3.92 9.76 19.44
N LYS A 230 3.42 10.95 19.81
CA LYS A 230 4.15 12.20 19.62
C LYS A 230 5.26 12.43 20.66
N THR A 231 5.17 11.77 21.81
CA THR A 231 6.13 12.00 22.90
C THR A 231 6.57 10.70 23.58
N ASN A 232 7.82 10.67 24.05
CA ASN A 232 8.32 9.54 24.85
C ASN A 232 7.50 9.31 26.14
N LYS A 233 6.93 10.41 26.70
CA LYS A 233 6.13 10.32 27.93
C LYS A 233 4.81 9.60 27.68
N ASP A 234 4.12 9.95 26.60
CA ASP A 234 2.87 9.28 26.22
C ASP A 234 3.12 7.81 25.87
N ALA A 235 4.24 7.55 25.19
CA ALA A 235 4.67 6.20 24.85
C ALA A 235 5.00 5.36 26.10
N VAL A 236 5.73 5.91 27.07
CA VAL A 236 6.04 5.21 28.33
C VAL A 236 4.78 4.90 29.12
N VAL A 237 3.85 5.86 29.20
CA VAL A 237 2.55 5.64 29.88
C VAL A 237 1.73 4.59 29.14
N SER A 238 1.65 4.67 27.80
CA SER A 238 0.94 3.68 26.99
C SER A 238 1.55 2.29 27.09
N ALA A 239 2.90 2.19 27.07
CA ALA A 239 3.62 0.93 27.25
C ALA A 239 3.42 0.32 28.65
N LEU A 240 3.42 1.16 29.70
CA LEU A 240 3.15 0.73 31.07
C LEU A 240 1.72 0.21 31.21
N LEU A 241 0.73 0.94 30.69
CA LEU A 241 -0.68 0.52 30.68
C LEU A 241 -0.87 -0.76 29.87
N ALA A 242 -0.24 -0.87 28.69
CA ALA A 242 -0.27 -2.08 27.88
C ALA A 242 0.33 -3.30 28.62
N THR A 243 1.43 -3.11 29.34
CA THR A 243 2.06 -4.17 30.15
C THR A 243 1.14 -4.60 31.29
N LEU A 244 0.52 -3.67 31.99
CA LEU A 244 -0.42 -3.94 33.08
C LEU A 244 -1.69 -4.63 32.58
N GLN A 245 -2.15 -4.29 31.38
CA GLN A 245 -3.32 -4.90 30.73
C GLN A 245 -2.98 -6.16 29.93
N LYS A 246 -1.69 -6.59 29.92
CA LYS A 246 -1.18 -7.68 29.08
C LYS A 246 -1.45 -7.48 27.59
N ASN A 247 -1.49 -6.23 27.11
CA ASN A 247 -1.59 -5.89 25.70
C ASN A 247 -0.20 -5.57 25.14
N VAL A 248 0.13 -6.01 23.94
CA VAL A 248 1.36 -5.56 23.26
C VAL A 248 1.17 -4.13 22.77
N TYR A 249 2.11 -3.31 23.15
CA TYR A 249 2.22 -1.94 22.65
C TYR A 249 2.75 -1.96 21.22
N VAL A 250 1.91 -1.59 20.26
CA VAL A 250 2.22 -1.62 18.82
C VAL A 250 2.78 -0.27 18.32
N SER A 251 2.61 0.80 19.11
CA SER A 251 3.12 2.13 18.79
C SER A 251 4.41 2.40 19.57
N VAL A 252 5.51 2.62 18.85
CA VAL A 252 6.82 2.97 19.44
C VAL A 252 7.06 4.45 19.22
N PRO A 253 7.53 5.20 20.24
CA PRO A 253 7.74 6.63 20.11
C PRO A 253 8.74 6.95 19.00
N MET A 254 8.46 8.02 18.29
CA MET A 254 9.34 8.57 17.27
C MET A 254 9.99 9.84 17.79
N SER A 255 11.29 10.01 17.53
CA SER A 255 12.00 11.25 17.85
C SER A 255 11.33 12.45 17.18
N MET A 256 11.25 13.57 17.91
CA MET A 256 10.74 14.81 17.35
C MET A 256 11.75 15.33 16.31
N LEU A 257 11.27 15.62 15.11
CA LEU A 257 12.05 16.29 14.07
C LEU A 257 11.34 17.57 13.62
N TYR A 258 12.10 18.46 13.02
CA TYR A 258 11.67 19.81 12.70
C TYR A 258 11.83 20.10 11.21
N LEU A 259 10.82 20.75 10.64
CA LEU A 259 10.84 21.32 9.31
C LEU A 259 10.08 22.65 9.35
N PHE A 260 10.46 23.63 8.54
CA PHE A 260 9.86 24.97 8.56
C PHE A 260 9.90 25.64 9.95
N GLY A 261 10.92 25.33 10.79
CA GLY A 261 11.06 25.87 12.14
C GLY A 261 10.09 25.31 13.19
N ARG A 262 9.35 24.24 12.90
CA ARG A 262 8.35 23.64 13.77
C ARG A 262 8.40 22.10 13.78
N PRO A 263 7.90 21.43 14.84
CA PRO A 263 7.86 19.98 14.88
C PRO A 263 6.92 19.40 13.82
N GLN A 264 7.04 18.09 13.55
CA GLN A 264 6.12 17.40 12.67
C GLN A 264 4.66 17.52 13.11
N ASP A 265 3.74 17.64 12.15
CA ASP A 265 2.31 17.61 12.43
C ASP A 265 1.86 16.21 12.81
N PHE A 266 2.35 15.21 12.05
CA PHE A 266 2.03 13.81 12.29
C PHE A 266 3.27 12.93 12.06
N GLY A 267 3.34 11.84 12.82
CA GLY A 267 4.17 10.67 12.57
C GLY A 267 3.28 9.47 12.28
N TYR A 268 3.70 8.63 11.37
CA TYR A 268 3.03 7.38 11.05
C TYR A 268 4.02 6.23 11.05
N GLN A 269 3.53 5.05 11.38
CA GLN A 269 4.32 3.83 11.36
C GLN A 269 3.49 2.65 10.87
N ARG A 270 4.18 1.66 10.31
CA ARG A 270 3.64 0.37 9.93
C ARG A 270 4.63 -0.69 10.37
N ALA A 271 4.23 -1.58 11.29
CA ALA A 271 5.11 -2.62 11.79
C ALA A 271 5.16 -3.79 10.79
N GLU A 272 6.34 -4.37 10.63
CA GLU A 272 6.45 -5.69 10.02
C GLU A 272 5.95 -6.77 10.98
N ALA A 273 5.36 -7.84 10.42
CA ALA A 273 4.65 -8.86 11.19
C ALA A 273 5.51 -9.65 12.20
N VAL A 274 6.83 -9.53 12.17
CA VAL A 274 7.75 -10.40 12.94
C VAL A 274 8.61 -9.65 13.96
N MET A 275 8.88 -8.35 13.78
CA MET A 275 9.86 -7.62 14.59
C MET A 275 9.41 -6.19 14.92
N VAL A 276 8.33 -6.06 15.66
CA VAL A 276 7.67 -4.77 15.95
C VAL A 276 8.56 -3.69 16.58
N ALA A 277 9.60 -4.07 17.32
CA ALA A 277 10.45 -3.10 18.02
C ALA A 277 11.70 -2.66 17.24
N ALA A 278 12.20 -3.51 16.34
CA ALA A 278 13.48 -3.31 15.65
C ALA A 278 13.36 -3.09 14.14
N GLN A 279 12.22 -3.44 13.56
CA GLN A 279 11.97 -3.29 12.12
C GLN A 279 10.59 -2.68 11.92
N ARG A 280 10.55 -1.47 11.41
CA ARG A 280 9.30 -0.77 11.12
C ARG A 280 9.49 0.26 10.03
N HIS A 281 8.50 0.33 9.17
CA HIS A 281 8.33 1.44 8.25
C HIS A 281 7.81 2.64 9.02
N HIS A 282 8.39 3.83 8.83
CA HIS A 282 7.90 5.02 9.48
C HIS A 282 8.23 6.30 8.71
N PHE A 283 7.40 7.29 8.89
CA PHE A 283 7.62 8.61 8.31
C PHE A 283 7.00 9.71 9.17
N ARG A 284 7.44 10.93 8.89
CA ARG A 284 6.89 12.17 9.45
C ARG A 284 6.38 13.06 8.35
N ILE A 285 5.33 13.81 8.62
CA ILE A 285 4.78 14.77 7.66
C ILE A 285 4.53 16.13 8.31
N TRP A 286 4.68 17.16 7.48
CA TRP A 286 4.45 18.57 7.78
C TRP A 286 3.53 19.18 6.74
N ASN A 287 2.49 19.89 7.16
CA ASN A 287 1.74 20.75 6.26
C ASN A 287 2.65 21.90 5.80
N ALA A 288 2.83 22.06 4.50
CA ALA A 288 3.74 23.08 3.98
C ALA A 288 3.19 24.50 4.20
N PRO A 289 4.03 25.48 4.64
CA PRO A 289 3.58 26.84 4.87
C PRO A 289 3.49 27.68 3.59
N PHE A 290 3.53 27.08 2.42
CA PHE A 290 3.40 27.74 1.13
C PHE A 290 2.12 27.29 0.42
N ALA A 291 1.66 28.13 -0.51
CA ALA A 291 0.34 27.99 -1.11
C ALA A 291 0.03 26.57 -1.59
N ALA A 292 -1.15 26.11 -1.20
CA ALA A 292 -1.78 24.95 -1.77
C ALA A 292 -1.89 25.11 -3.30
N THR A 293 -1.79 24.00 -3.99
CA THR A 293 -2.12 23.93 -5.42
C THR A 293 -3.64 23.93 -5.59
N GLN A 294 -4.12 23.98 -6.83
CA GLN A 294 -5.57 23.80 -7.12
C GLN A 294 -6.13 22.49 -6.54
N ASN A 295 -5.26 21.53 -6.24
CA ASN A 295 -5.62 20.18 -5.76
C ASN A 295 -5.53 20.02 -4.24
N GLY A 296 -5.30 21.10 -3.48
CA GLY A 296 -5.32 21.09 -2.01
C GLY A 296 -3.98 21.38 -1.33
N PRO A 297 -3.95 21.24 0.01
CA PRO A 297 -2.74 21.43 0.82
C PRO A 297 -1.62 20.45 0.44
N ILE A 298 -0.38 20.88 0.69
CA ILE A 298 0.84 20.12 0.43
C ILE A 298 1.38 19.60 1.77
N TRP A 299 1.58 18.28 1.85
CA TRP A 299 2.21 17.62 3.01
C TRP A 299 3.59 17.12 2.61
N VAL A 300 4.60 17.63 3.29
CA VAL A 300 6.00 17.29 3.04
C VAL A 300 6.39 16.15 3.96
N GLY A 301 7.01 15.11 3.42
CA GLY A 301 7.33 13.90 4.15
C GLY A 301 8.81 13.53 4.15
N ALA A 302 9.24 12.92 5.27
CA ALA A 302 10.51 12.25 5.43
C ALA A 302 10.25 10.84 5.96
N GLY A 303 10.51 9.83 5.12
CA GLY A 303 10.31 8.42 5.40
C GLY A 303 11.63 7.67 5.53
N THR A 304 11.71 6.79 6.52
CA THR A 304 12.84 5.90 6.79
C THR A 304 12.34 4.55 7.31
N HIS A 305 13.08 3.49 7.02
CA HIS A 305 12.81 2.14 7.49
C HIS A 305 13.83 1.76 8.57
N ASP A 306 13.36 1.38 9.76
CA ASP A 306 14.21 0.85 10.82
C ASP A 306 14.54 -0.62 10.51
N VAL A 307 15.85 -0.96 10.48
CA VAL A 307 16.34 -2.31 10.19
C VAL A 307 17.08 -2.94 11.37
N GLY A 308 17.10 -2.27 12.50
CA GLY A 308 17.78 -2.76 13.70
C GLY A 308 18.02 -1.66 14.74
N ILE A 309 19.01 -1.92 15.59
CA ILE A 309 19.44 -0.99 16.66
C ILE A 309 20.95 -0.78 16.51
N GLU A 310 21.40 0.47 16.68
CA GLU A 310 22.82 0.86 16.67
C GLU A 310 23.13 1.88 17.77
N ARG A 311 24.40 2.20 17.97
CA ARG A 311 24.81 3.26 18.92
C ARG A 311 24.55 4.64 18.31
N ASP A 312 23.98 5.53 19.12
CA ASP A 312 23.84 6.95 18.74
C ASP A 312 25.22 7.63 18.76
N GLN A 313 25.67 8.12 17.61
CA GLN A 313 26.99 8.76 17.52
C GLN A 313 27.08 10.09 18.28
N ARG A 314 25.94 10.68 18.65
CA ARG A 314 25.87 11.90 19.48
C ARG A 314 26.04 11.60 20.97
N SER A 315 25.71 10.37 21.39
CA SER A 315 25.80 9.93 22.78
C SER A 315 26.23 8.46 22.81
N PRO A 316 27.53 8.16 23.07
CA PRO A 316 28.08 6.80 22.98
C PRO A 316 27.38 5.75 23.85
N ASP A 317 26.71 6.19 24.93
CA ASP A 317 25.98 5.33 25.85
C ASP A 317 24.49 5.13 25.45
N ALA A 318 24.01 5.88 24.44
CA ALA A 318 22.64 5.78 23.97
C ALA A 318 22.53 4.86 22.75
N MET A 319 21.44 4.09 22.72
CA MET A 319 21.04 3.30 21.56
C MET A 319 20.02 4.06 20.72
N THR A 320 20.12 3.93 19.42
CA THR A 320 19.17 4.49 18.45
C THR A 320 18.76 3.42 17.46
N HIS A 321 17.68 3.67 16.71
CA HIS A 321 17.31 2.80 15.59
C HIS A 321 18.32 2.93 14.46
N LYS A 322 18.73 1.77 13.92
CA LYS A 322 19.50 1.70 12.68
C LYS A 322 18.50 1.75 11.52
N ILE A 323 18.64 2.75 10.65
CA ILE A 323 17.82 2.87 9.46
C ILE A 323 18.43 2.10 8.28
N ASP A 324 17.58 1.68 7.34
CA ASP A 324 18.03 1.27 6.00
C ASP A 324 18.70 2.49 5.36
N GLN A 325 19.92 2.30 4.87
CA GLN A 325 20.65 3.39 4.21
C GLN A 325 20.03 3.79 2.87
N GLU A 326 19.35 2.86 2.17
CA GLU A 326 18.67 3.09 0.90
C GLU A 326 17.27 3.69 1.18
N VAL A 327 17.22 4.96 1.57
CA VAL A 327 15.97 5.62 2.03
C VAL A 327 14.90 5.75 0.93
N ASP A 328 15.28 5.54 -0.32
CA ASP A 328 14.36 5.51 -1.45
C ASP A 328 13.44 4.30 -1.42
N ASN A 329 13.89 3.18 -0.82
CA ASN A 329 13.06 2.00 -0.61
C ASN A 329 11.82 2.35 0.23
N GLU A 330 12.01 3.12 1.32
CA GLU A 330 10.89 3.56 2.15
C GLU A 330 9.99 4.57 1.43
N ARG A 331 10.56 5.53 0.70
CA ARG A 331 9.80 6.46 -0.14
C ARG A 331 8.89 5.71 -1.10
N ASP A 332 9.43 4.73 -1.80
CA ASP A 332 8.72 3.96 -2.81
C ASP A 332 7.70 3.01 -2.17
N PHE A 333 8.01 2.46 -1.00
CA PHE A 333 7.09 1.66 -0.20
C PHE A 333 5.87 2.48 0.25
N ILE A 334 6.06 3.72 0.74
CA ILE A 334 4.95 4.62 1.11
C ILE A 334 4.03 4.85 -0.09
N GLY A 335 4.59 5.21 -1.25
CA GLY A 335 3.83 5.40 -2.49
C GLY A 335 3.07 4.14 -2.91
N ALA A 336 3.74 3.00 -2.88
CA ALA A 336 3.16 1.71 -3.25
C ALA A 336 2.00 1.31 -2.32
N THR A 337 2.10 1.53 -1.00
CA THR A 337 1.01 1.22 -0.06
C THR A 337 -0.23 2.06 -0.30
N LEU A 338 -0.08 3.36 -0.58
CA LEU A 338 -1.18 4.26 -0.91
C LEU A 338 -1.82 3.89 -2.26
N GLN A 339 -1.01 3.51 -3.24
CA GLN A 339 -1.48 3.05 -4.55
C GLN A 339 -2.25 1.74 -4.42
N GLN A 340 -1.71 0.77 -3.67
CA GLN A 340 -2.34 -0.53 -3.39
C GLN A 340 -3.67 -0.38 -2.64
N ALA A 341 -3.80 0.61 -1.77
CA ALA A 341 -5.04 0.95 -1.10
C ALA A 341 -6.04 1.71 -1.99
N GLY A 342 -5.71 1.96 -3.26
CA GLY A 342 -6.58 2.65 -4.21
C GLY A 342 -6.76 4.15 -3.95
N GLN A 343 -5.90 4.78 -3.14
CA GLN A 343 -6.05 6.15 -2.66
C GLN A 343 -5.36 7.20 -3.55
N VAL A 344 -4.56 6.76 -4.53
CA VAL A 344 -3.76 7.63 -5.39
C VAL A 344 -4.53 7.99 -6.66
N GLU A 345 -4.70 9.28 -6.92
CA GLU A 345 -5.16 9.81 -8.21
C GLU A 345 -4.02 9.79 -9.23
N ALA A 346 -2.86 10.34 -8.85
CA ALA A 346 -1.67 10.35 -9.69
C ALA A 346 -0.39 10.37 -8.83
N MET A 347 0.70 9.88 -9.40
CA MET A 347 1.99 9.82 -8.72
C MET A 347 3.13 10.01 -9.71
N SER A 348 4.13 10.80 -9.37
CA SER A 348 5.30 11.05 -10.21
C SER A 348 6.52 11.43 -9.40
N TYR A 349 7.71 11.18 -9.95
CA TYR A 349 8.98 11.59 -9.34
C TYR A 349 9.41 12.96 -9.83
N MET A 350 9.75 13.82 -8.88
CA MET A 350 10.36 15.12 -9.15
C MET A 350 11.87 15.04 -8.96
N THR A 351 12.63 15.40 -9.96
CA THR A 351 14.08 15.57 -9.83
C THR A 351 14.40 16.93 -9.19
N ARG A 352 15.22 16.94 -8.14
CA ARG A 352 15.66 18.16 -7.46
C ARG A 352 16.74 18.85 -8.29
N SER A 353 16.80 20.19 -8.21
CA SER A 353 17.84 20.99 -8.88
C SER A 353 19.27 20.71 -8.38
N LYS A 354 19.39 20.33 -7.08
CA LYS A 354 20.66 19.95 -6.46
C LYS A 354 20.42 18.66 -5.65
N PRO A 355 20.35 17.49 -6.28
CA PRO A 355 20.00 16.24 -5.61
C PRO A 355 21.06 15.88 -4.56
N ILE A 356 20.62 15.44 -3.38
CA ILE A 356 21.47 14.86 -2.35
C ILE A 356 21.42 13.35 -2.53
N THR A 357 22.51 12.76 -2.97
CA THR A 357 22.62 11.32 -3.21
C THR A 357 23.29 10.56 -2.08
N SER A 358 23.98 11.26 -1.18
CA SER A 358 24.60 10.68 0.02
C SER A 358 24.59 11.68 1.16
N ALA A 359 24.25 11.23 2.36
CA ALA A 359 24.20 12.06 3.55
C ALA A 359 24.39 11.21 4.81
N ARG A 360 24.34 11.87 6.00
CA ARG A 360 24.23 11.21 7.31
C ARG A 360 23.01 11.75 8.05
N THR A 361 22.34 10.89 8.81
CA THR A 361 21.32 11.32 9.77
C THR A 361 21.91 12.11 10.90
N ALA A 362 21.07 12.78 11.69
CA ALA A 362 21.52 13.47 12.91
C ALA A 362 22.18 12.52 13.93
N THR A 363 21.80 11.23 13.93
CA THR A 363 22.39 10.18 14.79
C THR A 363 23.62 9.52 14.20
N GLY A 364 24.02 9.88 12.97
CA GLY A 364 25.23 9.42 12.29
C GLY A 364 25.03 8.28 11.29
N GLY A 365 23.82 7.74 11.14
CA GLY A 365 23.50 6.71 10.14
C GLY A 365 23.73 7.21 8.71
N ASN A 366 24.19 6.34 7.82
CA ASN A 366 24.40 6.67 6.41
C ASN A 366 23.08 6.70 5.66
N ILE A 367 22.97 7.60 4.68
CA ILE A 367 21.86 7.74 3.74
C ILE A 367 22.41 7.67 2.32
N GLN A 368 21.76 6.84 1.48
CA GLN A 368 21.90 6.79 0.03
C GLN A 368 20.55 7.11 -0.61
N SER A 369 20.54 7.86 -1.71
CA SER A 369 19.31 8.23 -2.42
C SER A 369 19.60 8.52 -3.89
N ASP A 370 18.61 8.35 -4.76
CA ASP A 370 18.63 8.84 -6.14
C ASP A 370 18.40 10.37 -6.24
N GLY A 371 18.12 11.02 -5.11
CA GLY A 371 17.90 12.46 -5.00
C GLY A 371 16.56 12.95 -5.54
N ARG A 372 15.64 12.05 -5.89
CA ARG A 372 14.28 12.41 -6.34
C ARG A 372 13.31 12.46 -5.16
N VAL A 373 12.22 13.20 -5.35
CA VAL A 373 11.10 13.28 -4.42
C VAL A 373 9.87 12.65 -5.08
N LEU A 374 9.22 11.72 -4.40
CA LEU A 374 7.96 11.15 -4.86
C LEU A 374 6.82 12.12 -4.54
N VAL A 375 6.02 12.50 -5.55
CA VAL A 375 4.87 13.39 -5.39
C VAL A 375 3.60 12.60 -5.66
N ILE A 376 2.72 12.57 -4.68
CA ILE A 376 1.51 11.75 -4.62
C ILE A 376 0.31 12.68 -4.54
N ALA A 377 -0.60 12.65 -5.51
CA ALA A 377 -1.90 13.30 -5.45
C ALA A 377 -2.95 12.28 -5.00
N LEU A 378 -3.72 12.61 -3.96
CA LEU A 378 -4.80 11.77 -3.44
C LEU A 378 -6.10 12.00 -4.22
N LYS A 379 -6.97 10.99 -4.23
CA LYS A 379 -8.32 11.06 -4.82
C LYS A 379 -9.25 11.93 -4.01
#